data_0149dc76b02962e6a43e6acf80edd6c8
#
_entry.id   0149dc76b02962e6a43e6acf80edd6c8
#
_cell.length_a   1.000
_cell.length_b   1.000
_cell.length_c   1.000
_cell.angle_alpha   90.00
_cell.angle_beta   90.00
_cell.angle_gamma   90.00
#
_symmetry.space_group_name_H-M   'P 1'
#
loop_
_entity.id
_entity.type
_entity.pdbx_description
1 polymer ?
#
loop_
_entity_poly.entity_id
_entity_poly.type
_entity_poly.pdbx_seq_one_letter_code
_entity_poly.pdbx_strand_id
1 'polypeptide(L)'
;MQPILIKGGTVVDGSATAKAAPSDVRVADGKIVEIGQDLQPKAGERVFDAKGCLVTPGFIEPHTHYDGIMWWQADLDPLPGHGVSTIVMGDCGFTCAPLSDDPKVRLEMMKIFSFFEDIPLKPLQDNVKWDWKTWPEYRASVERNVRLPTNLAGYVGHLALRFAVMGLEAWDRVATPAEIQAMADHLEAGMQAGALGLSTNLLDHDSEDRPVPTMKADDAEFQALIDVLDRYPNAQLEIALDVFLRLTGLQQMERIARLTEGKRVRTYWGGVPTMDWQIAAGHQGPYFEFHERMKAEGRDFWTAFAHVAPTVTASVQHSLTWAQGGWMAWNEIVEAKDDDAKRALLSDPAWRARAREQLTNGQVYPSTPWVQPGQLVLRASENGHGPIGVTSEQYAAELGLHYSDALAEWFLNNGLQSTIHLDAWHNDEPSVVRLLKDDYALGNVNDTGAHGQMFCGVGQNMLLFTDYVKRGDLTVEEAVYNLAGKPAKHFGLSDRGELKVGKRADIAVFNLDEIQVGEWERIYDV
;
A
#
# COMPACT_ATOMS: atom_id res chain seq x y z
N MET A 1 -0.82 26.74 20.22
CA MET A 1 -0.29 26.94 18.84
C MET A 1 -0.67 28.34 18.38
N GLN A 2 0.20 29.08 17.69
CA GLN A 2 -0.14 30.42 17.19
C GLN A 2 -1.30 30.29 16.18
N PRO A 3 -2.36 31.12 16.27
CA PRO A 3 -3.43 31.12 15.29
C PRO A 3 -2.93 31.52 13.90
N ILE A 4 -3.56 30.98 12.87
CA ILE A 4 -3.19 31.21 11.46
C ILE A 4 -4.43 31.66 10.68
N LEU A 5 -4.26 32.70 9.85
CA LEU A 5 -5.23 33.07 8.82
C LEU A 5 -4.64 32.72 7.44
N ILE A 6 -5.21 31.72 6.77
CA ILE A 6 -4.91 31.37 5.38
C ILE A 6 -5.79 32.26 4.50
N LYS A 7 -5.17 33.12 3.69
CA LYS A 7 -5.86 34.22 3.01
C LYS A 7 -5.72 34.17 1.50
N GLY A 8 -6.83 34.43 0.80
CA GLY A 8 -6.86 34.68 -0.64
C GLY A 8 -6.79 33.43 -1.52
N GLY A 9 -6.94 32.24 -0.94
CA GLY A 9 -6.93 30.98 -1.68
C GLY A 9 -8.30 30.60 -2.25
N THR A 10 -8.31 29.57 -3.09
CA THR A 10 -9.54 28.91 -3.55
C THR A 10 -9.77 27.68 -2.65
N VAL A 11 -10.79 27.74 -1.83
CA VAL A 11 -11.16 26.63 -0.92
C VAL A 11 -11.89 25.55 -1.69
N VAL A 12 -11.38 24.31 -1.59
CA VAL A 12 -12.05 23.07 -2.01
C VAL A 12 -12.30 22.28 -0.75
N ASP A 13 -13.54 22.21 -0.30
CA ASP A 13 -13.85 21.79 1.07
C ASP A 13 -13.74 20.29 1.35
N GLY A 14 -13.48 19.46 0.34
CA GLY A 14 -13.37 18.00 0.47
C GLY A 14 -14.71 17.26 0.45
N SER A 15 -15.84 17.95 0.34
CA SER A 15 -17.13 17.32 0.07
C SER A 15 -17.31 17.04 -1.43
N ALA A 16 -18.09 16.00 -1.75
CA ALA A 16 -18.40 15.69 -3.16
C ALA A 16 -19.32 16.74 -3.84
N THR A 17 -19.89 17.66 -3.09
CA THR A 17 -21.02 18.49 -3.57
C THR A 17 -20.76 19.98 -3.61
N ALA A 18 -19.83 20.48 -2.80
CA ALA A 18 -19.51 21.91 -2.77
C ALA A 18 -18.57 22.28 -3.91
N LYS A 19 -18.82 23.44 -4.50
CA LYS A 19 -17.94 24.00 -5.54
C LYS A 19 -16.77 24.76 -4.93
N ALA A 20 -15.62 24.66 -5.58
CA ALA A 20 -14.46 25.46 -5.25
C ALA A 20 -14.79 26.95 -5.29
N ALA A 21 -14.41 27.69 -4.25
CA ALA A 21 -14.72 29.12 -4.14
C ALA A 21 -13.60 29.89 -3.43
N PRO A 22 -13.32 31.15 -3.84
CA PRO A 22 -12.42 32.02 -3.11
C PRO A 22 -12.91 32.23 -1.67
N SER A 23 -12.07 31.87 -0.69
CA SER A 23 -12.37 32.01 0.74
C SER A 23 -11.10 32.04 1.56
N ASP A 24 -11.17 32.67 2.72
CA ASP A 24 -10.13 32.64 3.75
C ASP A 24 -10.48 31.60 4.82
N VAL A 25 -9.48 30.98 5.42
CA VAL A 25 -9.64 29.97 6.48
C VAL A 25 -8.84 30.40 7.72
N ARG A 26 -9.52 30.54 8.86
CA ARG A 26 -8.89 30.84 10.14
C ARG A 26 -8.77 29.58 10.98
N VAL A 27 -7.57 29.36 11.50
CA VAL A 27 -7.21 28.21 12.35
C VAL A 27 -6.78 28.69 13.71
N ALA A 28 -7.31 28.10 14.77
CA ALA A 28 -6.86 28.29 16.14
C ALA A 28 -6.96 26.96 16.91
N ASP A 29 -6.00 26.70 17.78
CA ASP A 29 -5.93 25.50 18.63
C ASP A 29 -6.11 24.18 17.85
N GLY A 30 -5.52 24.11 16.64
CA GLY A 30 -5.55 22.94 15.77
C GLY A 30 -6.92 22.67 15.12
N LYS A 31 -7.84 23.66 15.15
CA LYS A 31 -9.17 23.57 14.54
C LYS A 31 -9.46 24.71 13.58
N ILE A 32 -10.30 24.44 12.61
CA ILE A 32 -10.89 25.48 11.76
C ILE A 32 -11.96 26.20 12.59
N VAL A 33 -11.76 27.49 12.78
CA VAL A 33 -12.66 28.32 13.62
C VAL A 33 -13.53 29.28 12.80
N GLU A 34 -13.11 29.60 11.57
CA GLU A 34 -13.88 30.49 10.70
C GLU A 34 -13.50 30.22 9.23
N ILE A 35 -14.49 30.25 8.33
CA ILE A 35 -14.31 30.25 6.88
C ILE A 35 -15.17 31.38 6.33
N GLY A 36 -14.62 32.24 5.48
CA GLY A 36 -15.35 33.36 4.92
C GLY A 36 -14.53 34.17 3.93
N GLN A 37 -15.14 35.18 3.31
CA GLN A 37 -14.44 36.07 2.41
C GLN A 37 -13.91 37.30 3.16
N ASP A 38 -12.77 37.81 2.73
CA ASP A 38 -12.15 39.04 3.24
C ASP A 38 -11.99 39.12 4.76
N LEU A 39 -11.62 37.98 5.39
CA LEU A 39 -11.36 37.94 6.82
C LEU A 39 -10.19 38.85 7.17
N GLN A 40 -10.39 39.70 8.19
CA GLN A 40 -9.34 40.60 8.65
C GLN A 40 -8.42 39.89 9.65
N PRO A 41 -7.09 40.06 9.53
CA PRO A 41 -6.16 39.52 10.50
C PRO A 41 -6.45 40.03 11.93
N LYS A 42 -6.38 39.16 12.91
CA LYS A 42 -6.49 39.49 14.34
C LYS A 42 -5.11 39.64 14.98
N ALA A 43 -5.02 40.35 16.09
CA ALA A 43 -3.76 40.52 16.81
C ALA A 43 -3.18 39.14 17.22
N GLY A 44 -1.92 38.89 16.88
CA GLY A 44 -1.21 37.65 17.20
C GLY A 44 -1.42 36.52 16.19
N GLU A 45 -2.20 36.73 15.11
CA GLU A 45 -2.32 35.76 14.04
C GLU A 45 -1.13 35.81 13.08
N ARG A 46 -0.69 34.64 12.62
CA ARG A 46 0.17 34.51 11.43
C ARG A 46 -0.72 34.53 10.19
N VAL A 47 -0.45 35.42 9.25
CA VAL A 47 -1.12 35.41 7.95
C VAL A 47 -0.31 34.58 6.96
N PHE A 48 -0.97 33.62 6.32
CA PHE A 48 -0.42 32.82 5.22
C PHE A 48 -1.10 33.25 3.92
N ASP A 49 -0.34 33.76 2.96
CA ASP A 49 -0.85 34.14 1.65
C ASP A 49 -1.01 32.89 0.78
N ALA A 50 -2.26 32.55 0.45
CA ALA A 50 -2.62 31.43 -0.40
C ALA A 50 -3.12 31.89 -1.79
N LYS A 51 -2.83 33.12 -2.19
CA LYS A 51 -3.26 33.65 -3.50
C LYS A 51 -2.74 32.77 -4.64
N GLY A 52 -3.64 32.34 -5.52
CA GLY A 52 -3.33 31.42 -6.62
C GLY A 52 -3.24 29.96 -6.23
N CYS A 53 -3.42 29.63 -4.94
CA CYS A 53 -3.39 28.27 -4.45
C CYS A 53 -4.79 27.71 -4.20
N LEU A 54 -4.89 26.38 -4.27
CA LEU A 54 -5.98 25.64 -3.67
C LEU A 54 -5.71 25.50 -2.16
N VAL A 55 -6.79 25.59 -1.38
CA VAL A 55 -6.80 25.29 0.06
C VAL A 55 -7.74 24.12 0.25
N THR A 56 -7.20 22.97 0.61
CA THR A 56 -7.92 21.69 0.69
C THR A 56 -7.77 21.09 2.08
N PRO A 57 -8.64 20.12 2.49
CA PRO A 57 -8.28 19.25 3.59
C PRO A 57 -6.97 18.53 3.28
N GLY A 58 -6.19 18.25 4.31
CA GLY A 58 -5.02 17.38 4.17
C GLY A 58 -5.44 15.99 3.72
N PHE A 59 -4.66 15.37 2.85
CA PHE A 59 -4.96 14.11 2.22
C PHE A 59 -4.77 12.94 3.19
N ILE A 60 -5.48 11.85 2.93
CA ILE A 60 -5.44 10.60 3.68
C ILE A 60 -4.90 9.52 2.76
N GLU A 61 -3.75 8.94 3.14
CA GLU A 61 -3.27 7.70 2.51
C GLU A 61 -4.02 6.53 3.11
N PRO A 62 -4.84 5.83 2.33
CA PRO A 62 -5.78 4.84 2.87
C PRO A 62 -5.18 3.45 3.04
N HIS A 63 -3.95 3.20 2.55
CA HIS A 63 -3.31 1.90 2.56
C HIS A 63 -1.79 2.09 2.59
N THR A 64 -1.17 1.78 3.74
CA THR A 64 0.26 1.99 3.93
C THR A 64 0.88 0.91 4.83
N HIS A 65 2.21 0.75 4.73
CA HIS A 65 3.01 -0.20 5.50
C HIS A 65 4.12 0.49 6.31
N TYR A 66 3.80 1.63 6.90
CA TYR A 66 4.74 2.38 7.73
C TYR A 66 4.99 1.78 9.12
N ASP A 67 4.36 0.67 9.47
CA ASP A 67 4.46 -0.01 10.78
C ASP A 67 5.89 -0.20 11.28
N GLY A 68 6.80 -0.55 10.35
CA GLY A 68 8.22 -0.68 10.62
C GLY A 68 9.00 0.61 10.36
N ILE A 69 8.86 1.18 9.17
CA ILE A 69 9.69 2.28 8.65
C ILE A 69 9.62 3.53 9.53
N MET A 70 8.46 3.85 10.10
CA MET A 70 8.30 5.02 10.98
C MET A 70 9.23 5.04 12.21
N TRP A 71 9.88 3.92 12.55
CA TRP A 71 10.81 3.84 13.66
C TRP A 71 12.20 4.37 13.33
N TRP A 72 12.56 4.49 12.05
CA TRP A 72 13.84 5.07 11.60
C TRP A 72 13.68 6.21 10.60
N GLN A 73 12.55 6.30 9.90
CA GLN A 73 12.21 7.39 8.99
C GLN A 73 10.89 8.05 9.44
N ALA A 74 10.92 8.67 10.63
CA ALA A 74 9.73 9.24 11.27
C ALA A 74 9.21 10.53 10.61
N ASP A 75 9.96 11.17 9.74
CA ASP A 75 9.53 12.33 8.94
C ASP A 75 8.57 11.94 7.82
N LEU A 76 8.55 10.66 7.43
CA LEU A 76 7.71 10.13 6.35
C LEU A 76 7.89 10.88 5.02
N ASP A 77 9.09 11.45 4.80
CA ASP A 77 9.38 12.16 3.55
C ASP A 77 9.26 11.21 2.35
N PRO A 78 8.62 11.62 1.24
CA PRO A 78 8.07 12.95 0.94
C PRO A 78 6.55 13.12 1.17
N LEU A 79 5.86 12.21 1.89
CA LEU A 79 4.40 12.23 2.04
C LEU A 79 3.83 13.58 2.49
N PRO A 80 4.39 14.26 3.53
CA PRO A 80 3.86 15.56 3.96
C PRO A 80 3.97 16.62 2.86
N GLY A 81 5.02 16.56 2.05
CA GLY A 81 5.21 17.43 0.88
C GLY A 81 4.15 17.23 -0.21
N HIS A 82 3.56 16.05 -0.28
CA HIS A 82 2.44 15.73 -1.19
C HIS A 82 1.06 16.00 -0.56
N GLY A 83 0.99 16.77 0.54
CA GLY A 83 -0.26 17.16 1.18
C GLY A 83 -0.88 16.09 2.08
N VAL A 84 -0.20 14.98 2.32
CA VAL A 84 -0.69 13.90 3.19
C VAL A 84 -0.59 14.33 4.66
N SER A 85 -1.70 14.29 5.36
CA SER A 85 -1.83 14.65 6.78
C SER A 85 -2.26 13.49 7.68
N THR A 86 -2.69 12.40 7.07
CA THR A 86 -3.13 11.19 7.78
C THR A 86 -2.74 9.96 6.98
N ILE A 87 -2.18 8.96 7.66
CA ILE A 87 -1.88 7.64 7.09
C ILE A 87 -2.68 6.57 7.82
N VAL A 88 -3.08 5.54 7.07
CA VAL A 88 -3.65 4.30 7.61
C VAL A 88 -2.61 3.21 7.42
N MET A 89 -2.31 2.44 8.46
CA MET A 89 -1.31 1.38 8.44
C MET A 89 -1.83 0.07 8.99
N GLY A 90 -1.05 -0.98 8.82
CA GLY A 90 -1.40 -2.32 9.25
C GLY A 90 -2.36 -3.00 8.29
N ASP A 91 -2.33 -2.61 7.03
CA ASP A 91 -3.09 -3.21 5.95
C ASP A 91 -2.56 -4.61 5.61
N CYS A 92 -3.24 -5.34 4.74
CA CYS A 92 -2.87 -6.67 4.25
C CYS A 92 -2.61 -7.72 5.34
N GLY A 93 -3.12 -7.52 6.56
CA GLY A 93 -2.87 -8.42 7.69
C GLY A 93 -1.46 -8.34 8.28
N PHE A 94 -0.60 -7.46 7.75
CA PHE A 94 0.78 -7.26 8.19
C PHE A 94 0.87 -6.11 9.19
N THR A 95 1.02 -6.44 10.47
CA THR A 95 1.23 -5.45 11.52
C THR A 95 2.30 -5.90 12.50
N CYS A 96 2.86 -4.94 13.24
CA CYS A 96 3.82 -5.21 14.30
C CYS A 96 3.15 -5.63 15.63
N ALA A 97 1.83 -5.80 15.69
CA ALA A 97 1.12 -6.17 16.92
C ALA A 97 -0.19 -6.94 16.64
N PRO A 98 -0.55 -7.89 17.54
CA PRO A 98 0.15 -8.32 18.77
C PRO A 98 1.42 -9.14 18.48
N LEU A 99 2.25 -9.36 19.53
CA LEU A 99 3.52 -10.09 19.42
C LEU A 99 3.53 -11.34 20.28
N SER A 100 4.17 -12.38 19.77
CA SER A 100 4.58 -13.55 20.56
C SER A 100 5.78 -13.23 21.47
N ASP A 101 5.85 -13.86 22.64
CA ASP A 101 7.02 -13.83 23.51
C ASP A 101 8.20 -14.64 22.93
N ASP A 102 7.94 -15.61 22.04
CA ASP A 102 8.98 -16.41 21.39
C ASP A 102 9.69 -15.59 20.30
N PRO A 103 11.02 -15.36 20.44
CA PRO A 103 11.79 -14.61 19.45
C PRO A 103 11.84 -15.28 18.08
N LYS A 104 11.65 -16.61 18.00
CA LYS A 104 11.59 -17.31 16.71
C LYS A 104 10.31 -16.97 15.95
N VAL A 105 9.19 -16.92 16.66
CA VAL A 105 7.90 -16.53 16.08
C VAL A 105 7.93 -15.07 15.60
N ARG A 106 8.53 -14.17 16.39
CA ARG A 106 8.72 -12.79 15.98
C ARG A 106 9.60 -12.65 14.73
N LEU A 107 10.67 -13.47 14.66
CA LEU A 107 11.53 -13.46 13.47
C LEU A 107 10.78 -13.94 12.23
N GLU A 108 9.95 -14.98 12.34
CA GLU A 108 9.14 -15.43 11.21
C GLU A 108 8.14 -14.35 10.73
N MET A 109 7.46 -13.67 11.66
CA MET A 109 6.60 -12.55 11.33
C MET A 109 7.36 -11.42 10.59
N MET A 110 8.56 -11.07 11.11
CA MET A 110 9.40 -10.05 10.46
C MET A 110 9.88 -10.48 9.07
N LYS A 111 10.20 -11.77 8.87
CA LYS A 111 10.61 -12.30 7.56
C LYS A 111 9.48 -12.19 6.52
N ILE A 112 8.25 -12.56 6.91
CA ILE A 112 7.10 -12.45 6.01
C ILE A 112 6.86 -10.98 5.67
N PHE A 113 6.84 -10.11 6.67
CA PHE A 113 6.66 -8.69 6.48
C PHE A 113 7.77 -8.10 5.59
N SER A 114 9.02 -8.50 5.82
CA SER A 114 10.14 -8.10 4.96
C SER A 114 10.01 -8.62 3.53
N PHE A 115 9.62 -9.88 3.36
CA PHE A 115 9.54 -10.52 2.04
C PHE A 115 8.40 -9.93 1.20
N PHE A 116 7.23 -9.74 1.80
CA PHE A 116 6.06 -9.23 1.06
C PHE A 116 6.13 -7.74 0.83
N GLU A 117 6.36 -6.97 1.89
CA GLU A 117 6.36 -5.52 1.82
C GLU A 117 7.70 -4.94 1.34
N ASP A 118 8.66 -5.82 1.03
CA ASP A 118 9.99 -5.41 0.55
C ASP A 118 10.67 -4.40 1.51
N ILE A 119 10.44 -4.58 2.82
CA ILE A 119 11.05 -3.79 3.88
C ILE A 119 12.33 -4.50 4.36
N PRO A 120 13.49 -3.83 4.40
CA PRO A 120 14.73 -4.47 4.81
C PRO A 120 14.64 -5.09 6.20
N LEU A 121 14.95 -6.40 6.32
CA LEU A 121 14.82 -7.17 7.57
C LEU A 121 15.72 -6.60 8.68
N LYS A 122 16.97 -6.24 8.35
CA LYS A 122 17.93 -5.78 9.35
C LYS A 122 17.54 -4.45 9.99
N PRO A 123 17.17 -3.39 9.25
CA PRO A 123 16.61 -2.18 9.84
C PRO A 123 15.37 -2.44 10.71
N LEU A 124 14.49 -3.35 10.29
CA LEU A 124 13.31 -3.74 11.07
C LEU A 124 13.70 -4.37 12.41
N GLN A 125 14.73 -5.23 12.43
CA GLN A 125 15.24 -5.83 13.66
C GLN A 125 15.93 -4.83 14.58
N ASP A 126 16.71 -3.91 14.02
CA ASP A 126 17.60 -3.02 14.77
C ASP A 126 16.91 -1.77 15.32
N ASN A 127 15.91 -1.24 14.61
CA ASN A 127 15.32 0.07 14.94
C ASN A 127 13.96 -0.04 15.65
N VAL A 128 13.17 -1.05 15.36
CA VAL A 128 11.87 -1.24 16.01
C VAL A 128 12.08 -1.69 17.46
N LYS A 129 11.35 -1.08 18.40
CA LYS A 129 11.57 -1.31 19.85
C LYS A 129 11.15 -2.69 20.32
N TRP A 130 10.15 -3.30 19.72
CA TRP A 130 9.60 -4.61 20.08
C TRP A 130 9.32 -4.76 21.59
N ASP A 131 8.89 -3.66 22.27
CA ASP A 131 8.67 -3.57 23.72
C ASP A 131 7.20 -3.75 24.13
N TRP A 132 6.39 -4.36 23.30
CA TRP A 132 4.96 -4.61 23.49
C TRP A 132 4.60 -6.08 23.27
N LYS A 133 3.40 -6.47 23.73
CA LYS A 133 2.78 -7.77 23.48
C LYS A 133 1.43 -7.61 22.80
N THR A 134 0.70 -6.58 23.17
CA THR A 134 -0.66 -6.30 22.72
C THR A 134 -0.70 -5.07 21.82
N TRP A 135 -1.75 -4.92 21.05
CA TRP A 135 -1.96 -3.73 20.21
C TRP A 135 -2.06 -2.42 21.02
N PRO A 136 -2.77 -2.37 22.19
CA PRO A 136 -2.72 -1.19 23.06
C PRO A 136 -1.31 -0.78 23.51
N GLU A 137 -0.47 -1.76 23.83
CA GLU A 137 0.93 -1.51 24.22
C GLU A 137 1.76 -1.02 23.04
N TYR A 138 1.55 -1.58 21.83
CA TYR A 138 2.15 -1.09 20.59
C TYR A 138 1.80 0.37 20.35
N ARG A 139 0.51 0.71 20.37
CA ARG A 139 0.07 2.10 20.26
C ARG A 139 0.78 3.02 21.28
N ALA A 140 0.81 2.61 22.54
CA ALA A 140 1.49 3.37 23.59
C ALA A 140 3.01 3.51 23.35
N SER A 141 3.65 2.48 22.78
CA SER A 141 5.07 2.52 22.42
C SER A 141 5.31 3.49 21.25
N VAL A 142 4.48 3.45 20.21
CA VAL A 142 4.53 4.42 19.10
C VAL A 142 4.35 5.84 19.63
N GLU A 143 3.33 6.11 20.45
CA GLU A 143 3.08 7.43 21.02
C GLU A 143 4.25 7.97 21.88
N ARG A 144 5.03 7.08 22.53
CA ARG A 144 6.21 7.47 23.32
C ARG A 144 7.43 7.74 22.46
N ASN A 145 7.67 6.92 21.45
CA ASN A 145 8.98 6.83 20.79
C ASN A 145 9.01 7.46 19.40
N VAL A 146 7.88 7.58 18.73
CA VAL A 146 7.80 8.08 17.34
C VAL A 146 7.13 9.45 17.32
N ARG A 147 7.63 10.35 16.47
CA ARG A 147 7.06 11.68 16.26
C ARG A 147 6.82 11.89 14.79
N LEU A 148 5.57 11.69 14.38
CA LEU A 148 5.16 11.81 12.99
C LEU A 148 4.66 13.23 12.68
N PRO A 149 4.89 13.71 11.45
CA PRO A 149 4.29 14.94 10.95
C PRO A 149 2.82 14.75 10.56
N THR A 150 2.34 13.50 10.49
CA THR A 150 0.99 13.11 10.10
C THR A 150 0.21 12.52 11.28
N ASN A 151 -1.11 12.45 11.14
CA ASN A 151 -1.94 11.62 11.99
C ASN A 151 -1.82 10.15 11.56
N LEU A 152 -2.06 9.25 12.50
CA LEU A 152 -1.94 7.81 12.31
C LEU A 152 -3.22 7.11 12.74
N ALA A 153 -3.73 6.21 11.90
CA ALA A 153 -4.74 5.22 12.23
C ALA A 153 -4.23 3.83 11.85
N GLY A 154 -4.74 2.77 12.48
CA GLY A 154 -4.19 1.44 12.21
C GLY A 154 -5.12 0.30 12.55
N TYR A 155 -4.87 -0.84 11.90
CA TYR A 155 -5.56 -2.11 12.08
C TYR A 155 -4.85 -3.01 13.10
N VAL A 156 -5.57 -4.02 13.58
CA VAL A 156 -5.00 -5.22 14.19
C VAL A 156 -4.78 -6.24 13.08
N GLY A 157 -3.57 -6.76 12.93
CA GLY A 157 -3.25 -7.72 11.87
C GLY A 157 -3.64 -9.15 12.23
N HIS A 158 -4.36 -9.83 11.35
CA HIS A 158 -4.76 -11.23 11.53
C HIS A 158 -3.55 -12.18 11.59
N LEU A 159 -2.55 -11.93 10.76
CA LEU A 159 -1.30 -12.70 10.80
C LEU A 159 -0.62 -12.58 12.18
N ALA A 160 -0.54 -11.36 12.71
CA ALA A 160 0.02 -11.10 14.03
C ALA A 160 -0.78 -11.79 15.15
N LEU A 161 -2.13 -11.79 15.07
CA LEU A 161 -2.99 -12.52 16.00
C LEU A 161 -2.68 -14.02 16.01
N ARG A 162 -2.61 -14.64 14.83
CA ARG A 162 -2.33 -16.08 14.73
C ARG A 162 -0.95 -16.42 15.28
N PHE A 163 0.09 -15.66 14.95
CA PHE A 163 1.43 -15.86 15.49
C PHE A 163 1.52 -15.59 17.00
N ALA A 164 0.85 -14.58 17.51
CA ALA A 164 0.84 -14.30 18.94
C ALA A 164 0.23 -15.43 19.76
N VAL A 165 -0.85 -16.05 19.25
CA VAL A 165 -1.62 -17.08 19.97
C VAL A 165 -1.14 -18.51 19.68
N MET A 166 -0.85 -18.83 18.42
CA MET A 166 -0.53 -20.20 17.98
C MET A 166 0.97 -20.45 17.82
N GLY A 167 1.78 -19.39 17.81
CA GLY A 167 3.19 -19.51 17.50
C GLY A 167 3.43 -20.03 16.08
N LEU A 168 4.47 -20.86 15.89
CA LEU A 168 4.81 -21.44 14.58
C LEU A 168 3.78 -22.44 14.06
N GLU A 169 2.93 -23.01 14.94
CA GLU A 169 1.85 -23.90 14.50
C GLU A 169 0.78 -23.20 13.65
N ALA A 170 0.78 -21.87 13.64
CA ALA A 170 -0.06 -21.07 12.76
C ALA A 170 0.11 -21.40 11.27
N TRP A 171 1.31 -21.87 10.87
CA TRP A 171 1.59 -22.32 9.51
C TRP A 171 0.88 -23.62 9.12
N ASP A 172 0.65 -24.51 10.09
CA ASP A 172 0.36 -25.91 9.80
C ASP A 172 -1.11 -26.28 9.93
N ARG A 173 -1.84 -25.61 10.81
CA ARG A 173 -3.18 -26.03 11.19
C ARG A 173 -4.19 -24.88 11.39
N VAL A 174 -5.46 -25.25 11.45
CA VAL A 174 -6.56 -24.37 11.93
C VAL A 174 -6.41 -24.12 13.43
N ALA A 175 -6.95 -23.01 13.90
CA ALA A 175 -6.97 -22.69 15.33
C ALA A 175 -7.98 -23.55 16.10
N THR A 176 -7.65 -23.90 17.32
CA THR A 176 -8.61 -24.51 18.25
C THR A 176 -9.62 -23.47 18.78
N PRO A 177 -10.79 -23.89 19.32
CA PRO A 177 -11.75 -22.92 19.88
C PRO A 177 -11.16 -22.01 20.97
N ALA A 178 -10.21 -22.51 21.76
CA ALA A 178 -9.54 -21.71 22.79
C ALA A 178 -8.59 -20.66 22.16
N GLU A 179 -7.89 -21.01 21.09
CA GLU A 179 -7.04 -20.08 20.34
C GLU A 179 -7.87 -19.03 19.61
N ILE A 180 -9.00 -19.43 19.00
CA ILE A 180 -9.95 -18.49 18.39
C ILE A 180 -10.43 -17.47 19.43
N GLN A 181 -10.81 -17.92 20.63
CA GLN A 181 -11.22 -17.00 21.70
C GLN A 181 -10.06 -16.07 22.11
N ALA A 182 -8.85 -16.57 22.24
CA ALA A 182 -7.69 -15.73 22.58
C ALA A 182 -7.39 -14.68 21.49
N MET A 183 -7.52 -15.03 20.21
CA MET A 183 -7.41 -14.06 19.11
C MET A 183 -8.51 -13.01 19.16
N ALA A 184 -9.75 -13.42 19.46
CA ALA A 184 -10.89 -12.51 19.64
C ALA A 184 -10.64 -11.55 20.82
N ASP A 185 -10.08 -12.03 21.94
CA ASP A 185 -9.75 -11.18 23.09
C ASP A 185 -8.66 -10.15 22.76
N HIS A 186 -7.64 -10.53 21.99
CA HIS A 186 -6.62 -9.60 21.50
C HIS A 186 -7.21 -8.53 20.56
N LEU A 187 -8.09 -8.94 19.63
CA LEU A 187 -8.78 -8.01 18.74
C LEU A 187 -9.67 -7.04 19.52
N GLU A 188 -10.44 -7.57 20.49
CA GLU A 188 -11.29 -6.76 21.37
C GLU A 188 -10.47 -5.68 22.09
N ALA A 189 -9.31 -6.05 22.65
CA ALA A 189 -8.42 -5.11 23.32
C ALA A 189 -7.89 -4.03 22.33
N GLY A 190 -7.58 -4.40 21.10
CA GLY A 190 -7.20 -3.47 20.03
C GLY A 190 -8.32 -2.49 19.70
N MET A 191 -9.56 -3.00 19.53
CA MET A 191 -10.74 -2.17 19.26
C MET A 191 -11.03 -1.19 20.40
N GLN A 192 -10.95 -1.63 21.65
CA GLN A 192 -11.09 -0.75 22.82
C GLN A 192 -10.02 0.33 22.89
N ALA A 193 -8.83 0.05 22.41
CA ALA A 193 -7.74 1.01 22.30
C ALA A 193 -7.82 1.90 21.05
N GLY A 194 -8.82 1.75 20.19
CA GLY A 194 -9.11 2.61 19.05
C GLY A 194 -8.48 2.14 17.73
N ALA A 195 -8.24 0.84 17.56
CA ALA A 195 -7.94 0.27 16.25
C ALA A 195 -9.11 0.46 15.29
N LEU A 196 -8.85 0.59 14.00
CA LEU A 196 -9.87 0.71 12.94
C LEU A 196 -10.68 -0.58 12.77
N GLY A 197 -10.06 -1.73 13.03
CA GLY A 197 -10.63 -3.03 12.78
C GLY A 197 -9.57 -4.11 12.68
N LEU A 198 -9.87 -5.11 11.88
CA LEU A 198 -9.00 -6.23 11.55
C LEU A 198 -8.55 -6.11 10.09
N SER A 199 -7.26 -6.28 9.84
CA SER A 199 -6.74 -6.54 8.49
C SER A 199 -6.40 -8.01 8.32
N THR A 200 -6.61 -8.59 7.15
CA THR A 200 -6.30 -9.99 6.86
C THR A 200 -5.75 -10.19 5.45
N ASN A 201 -5.02 -11.28 5.28
CA ASN A 201 -4.39 -11.65 4.02
C ASN A 201 -4.91 -12.99 3.54
N LEU A 202 -5.50 -13.00 2.34
CA LEU A 202 -5.97 -14.19 1.63
C LEU A 202 -5.32 -14.30 0.26
N LEU A 203 -4.10 -13.84 0.13
CA LEU A 203 -3.36 -13.72 -1.11
C LEU A 203 -1.97 -14.38 -1.03
N ASP A 204 -1.18 -13.99 -0.04
CA ASP A 204 0.26 -14.06 -0.07
C ASP A 204 0.86 -15.43 0.34
N HIS A 205 2.14 -15.57 0.13
CA HIS A 205 2.95 -16.74 0.46
C HIS A 205 4.34 -16.28 0.94
N ASP A 206 5.12 -17.12 1.55
CA ASP A 206 6.50 -16.80 1.90
C ASP A 206 7.51 -17.12 0.77
N SER A 207 8.80 -16.97 1.06
CA SER A 207 9.87 -17.27 0.11
C SER A 207 9.98 -18.73 -0.32
N GLU A 208 9.27 -19.65 0.36
CA GLU A 208 9.18 -21.08 0.04
C GLU A 208 7.84 -21.44 -0.65
N ASP A 209 7.07 -20.45 -1.10
CA ASP A 209 5.71 -20.59 -1.66
C ASP A 209 4.69 -21.21 -0.68
N ARG A 210 4.94 -21.10 0.65
CA ARG A 210 3.95 -21.52 1.64
C ARG A 210 2.90 -20.40 1.79
N PRO A 211 1.61 -20.68 1.59
CA PRO A 211 0.56 -19.68 1.82
C PRO A 211 0.62 -19.16 3.26
N VAL A 212 0.50 -17.85 3.43
CA VAL A 212 0.55 -17.20 4.76
C VAL A 212 -0.44 -17.83 5.74
N PRO A 213 -0.14 -17.84 7.05
CA PRO A 213 -0.94 -18.52 8.07
C PRO A 213 -2.44 -18.18 8.07
N THR A 214 -2.81 -16.97 7.68
CA THR A 214 -4.21 -16.52 7.59
C THR A 214 -5.03 -17.29 6.55
N MET A 215 -4.38 -17.91 5.56
CA MET A 215 -5.04 -18.81 4.59
C MET A 215 -5.53 -20.12 5.24
N LYS A 216 -5.06 -20.47 6.45
CA LYS A 216 -5.54 -21.61 7.24
C LYS A 216 -6.77 -21.29 8.09
N ALA A 217 -7.15 -20.01 8.22
CA ALA A 217 -8.29 -19.61 9.04
C ALA A 217 -9.61 -20.16 8.45
N ASP A 218 -10.34 -20.88 9.27
CA ASP A 218 -11.65 -21.41 8.91
C ASP A 218 -12.80 -20.42 9.16
N ASP A 219 -14.02 -20.81 8.84
CA ASP A 219 -15.20 -19.98 9.06
C ASP A 219 -15.46 -19.67 10.54
N ALA A 220 -15.10 -20.58 11.47
CA ALA A 220 -15.29 -20.37 12.90
C ALA A 220 -14.36 -19.26 13.42
N GLU A 221 -13.11 -19.23 12.96
CA GLU A 221 -12.16 -18.19 13.30
C GLU A 221 -12.62 -16.82 12.76
N PHE A 222 -12.94 -16.75 11.45
CA PHE A 222 -13.46 -15.51 10.86
C PHE A 222 -14.74 -15.02 11.54
N GLN A 223 -15.70 -15.93 11.85
CA GLN A 223 -16.94 -15.54 12.49
C GLN A 223 -16.71 -14.93 13.88
N ALA A 224 -15.82 -15.53 14.68
CA ALA A 224 -15.50 -15.01 16.01
C ALA A 224 -14.87 -13.60 15.94
N LEU A 225 -13.97 -13.37 14.99
CA LEU A 225 -13.33 -12.06 14.78
C LEU A 225 -14.34 -11.03 14.24
N ILE A 226 -15.20 -11.42 13.30
CA ILE A 226 -16.28 -10.56 12.78
C ILE A 226 -17.28 -10.20 13.89
N ASP A 227 -17.59 -11.13 14.80
CA ASP A 227 -18.48 -10.88 15.93
C ASP A 227 -17.88 -9.86 16.94
N VAL A 228 -16.56 -9.79 17.05
CA VAL A 228 -15.88 -8.70 17.77
C VAL A 228 -16.11 -7.38 17.07
N LEU A 229 -15.83 -7.31 15.75
CA LEU A 229 -15.97 -6.08 14.97
C LEU A 229 -17.40 -5.54 14.98
N ASP A 230 -18.41 -6.42 14.90
CA ASP A 230 -19.84 -6.03 14.88
C ASP A 230 -20.29 -5.25 16.13
N ARG A 231 -19.53 -5.32 17.23
CA ARG A 231 -19.80 -4.57 18.46
C ARG A 231 -19.41 -3.10 18.39
N TYR A 232 -18.55 -2.74 17.44
CA TYR A 232 -17.98 -1.40 17.33
C TYR A 232 -18.53 -0.65 16.12
N PRO A 233 -18.97 0.61 16.29
CA PRO A 233 -19.40 1.42 15.16
C PRO A 233 -18.20 1.73 14.24
N ASN A 234 -18.44 1.66 12.94
CA ASN A 234 -17.44 1.88 11.88
C ASN A 234 -16.25 0.90 11.89
N ALA A 235 -16.34 -0.21 12.62
CA ALA A 235 -15.31 -1.23 12.57
C ALA A 235 -15.18 -1.81 11.17
N GLN A 236 -13.93 -2.08 10.78
CA GLN A 236 -13.60 -2.52 9.43
C GLN A 236 -12.98 -3.91 9.41
N LEU A 237 -13.25 -4.64 8.34
CA LEU A 237 -12.53 -5.83 7.94
C LEU A 237 -11.83 -5.50 6.62
N GLU A 238 -10.52 -5.24 6.67
CA GLU A 238 -9.67 -5.05 5.50
C GLU A 238 -9.15 -6.39 5.02
N ILE A 239 -9.12 -6.61 3.69
CA ILE A 239 -8.77 -7.91 3.12
C ILE A 239 -7.88 -7.73 1.89
N ALA A 240 -6.62 -8.16 2.00
CA ALA A 240 -5.80 -8.44 0.83
C ALA A 240 -6.31 -9.69 0.12
N LEU A 241 -6.65 -9.57 -1.15
CA LEU A 241 -7.30 -10.62 -1.95
C LEU A 241 -6.51 -10.99 -3.19
N ASP A 242 -6.54 -12.26 -3.49
CA ASP A 242 -6.00 -12.81 -4.71
C ASP A 242 -6.89 -12.49 -5.92
N VAL A 243 -6.67 -11.31 -6.50
CA VAL A 243 -7.30 -10.85 -7.74
C VAL A 243 -6.38 -11.00 -8.96
N PHE A 244 -5.15 -11.48 -8.77
CA PHE A 244 -4.16 -11.59 -9.86
C PHE A 244 -3.34 -12.89 -9.87
N LEU A 245 -3.24 -13.65 -8.77
CA LEU A 245 -2.37 -14.83 -8.73
C LEU A 245 -3.11 -16.10 -9.11
N ARG A 246 -3.89 -16.64 -8.17
CA ARG A 246 -4.70 -17.86 -8.33
C ARG A 246 -6.17 -17.54 -8.62
N LEU A 247 -6.51 -16.25 -8.63
CA LEU A 247 -7.86 -15.71 -8.89
C LEU A 247 -8.92 -16.26 -7.94
N THR A 248 -8.54 -16.55 -6.70
CA THR A 248 -9.45 -17.05 -5.66
C THR A 248 -10.25 -15.95 -4.96
N GLY A 249 -9.93 -14.69 -5.24
CA GLY A 249 -10.48 -13.53 -4.54
C GLY A 249 -12.00 -13.47 -4.54
N LEU A 250 -12.66 -13.73 -5.68
CA LEU A 250 -14.12 -13.70 -5.75
C LEU A 250 -14.75 -14.76 -4.85
N GLN A 251 -14.21 -15.99 -4.81
CA GLN A 251 -14.68 -17.04 -3.91
C GLN A 251 -14.53 -16.63 -2.43
N GLN A 252 -13.42 -16.01 -2.07
CA GLN A 252 -13.22 -15.50 -0.72
C GLN A 252 -14.18 -14.36 -0.39
N MET A 253 -14.47 -13.46 -1.34
CA MET A 253 -15.45 -12.39 -1.13
C MET A 253 -16.87 -12.93 -0.92
N GLU A 254 -17.30 -13.94 -1.65
CA GLU A 254 -18.57 -14.62 -1.42
C GLU A 254 -18.62 -15.27 -0.02
N ARG A 255 -17.51 -15.87 0.41
CA ARG A 255 -17.36 -16.39 1.77
C ARG A 255 -17.53 -15.29 2.82
N ILE A 256 -16.81 -14.18 2.68
CA ILE A 256 -16.88 -13.05 3.61
C ILE A 256 -18.27 -12.39 3.59
N ALA A 257 -18.89 -12.24 2.42
CA ALA A 257 -20.24 -11.72 2.29
C ALA A 257 -21.24 -12.55 3.10
N ARG A 258 -21.12 -13.88 3.05
CA ARG A 258 -21.94 -14.79 3.87
C ARG A 258 -21.67 -14.63 5.37
N LEU A 259 -20.41 -14.55 5.79
CA LEU A 259 -20.03 -14.44 7.21
C LEU A 259 -20.38 -13.06 7.82
N THR A 260 -20.48 -12.03 7.01
CA THR A 260 -20.85 -10.67 7.43
C THR A 260 -22.34 -10.36 7.20
N GLU A 261 -23.16 -11.35 6.84
CA GLU A 261 -24.60 -11.14 6.65
C GLU A 261 -25.28 -10.69 7.97
N GLY A 262 -26.02 -9.59 7.90
CA GLY A 262 -26.68 -8.98 9.07
C GLY A 262 -25.75 -8.28 10.06
N LYS A 263 -24.45 -8.17 9.76
CA LYS A 263 -23.45 -7.48 10.59
C LYS A 263 -23.23 -6.03 10.14
N ARG A 264 -22.80 -5.18 11.08
CA ARG A 264 -22.49 -3.76 10.84
C ARG A 264 -21.03 -3.51 10.46
N VAL A 265 -20.32 -4.55 10.08
CA VAL A 265 -18.90 -4.50 9.74
C VAL A 265 -18.75 -3.95 8.33
N ARG A 266 -17.93 -2.90 8.18
CA ARG A 266 -17.52 -2.42 6.87
C ARG A 266 -16.44 -3.34 6.31
N THR A 267 -16.67 -3.86 5.11
CA THR A 267 -15.68 -4.70 4.43
C THR A 267 -14.94 -3.85 3.40
N TYR A 268 -13.62 -3.80 3.50
CA TYR A 268 -12.73 -3.14 2.56
C TYR A 268 -11.83 -4.18 1.92
N TRP A 269 -11.89 -4.32 0.62
CA TRP A 269 -11.24 -5.42 -0.09
C TRP A 269 -10.49 -4.94 -1.33
N GLY A 270 -9.36 -5.52 -1.60
CA GLY A 270 -8.53 -5.23 -2.75
C GLY A 270 -8.72 -6.21 -3.89
N GLY A 271 -9.36 -5.94 -4.95
CA GLY A 271 -10.34 -4.94 -5.34
C GLY A 271 -10.87 -5.35 -6.71
N VAL A 272 -11.67 -4.52 -7.37
CA VAL A 272 -12.05 -4.76 -8.77
C VAL A 272 -10.81 -4.66 -9.65
N PRO A 273 -10.50 -5.70 -10.47
CA PRO A 273 -9.37 -5.65 -11.38
C PRO A 273 -9.48 -4.51 -12.39
N THR A 274 -8.41 -3.72 -12.54
CA THR A 274 -8.37 -2.58 -13.47
C THR A 274 -7.31 -2.70 -14.55
N MET A 275 -6.47 -3.74 -14.51
CA MET A 275 -5.39 -3.91 -15.48
C MET A 275 -5.87 -4.53 -16.78
N ASP A 276 -5.38 -4.05 -17.92
CA ASP A 276 -5.76 -4.47 -19.26
C ASP A 276 -5.73 -6.00 -19.45
N TRP A 277 -4.70 -6.67 -18.94
CA TRP A 277 -4.57 -8.11 -19.08
C TRP A 277 -5.66 -8.87 -18.29
N GLN A 278 -6.08 -8.36 -17.13
CA GLN A 278 -7.17 -8.95 -16.32
C GLN A 278 -8.50 -8.82 -17.05
N ILE A 279 -8.71 -7.69 -17.71
CA ILE A 279 -9.91 -7.43 -18.52
C ILE A 279 -9.91 -8.33 -19.76
N ALA A 280 -8.80 -8.42 -20.47
CA ALA A 280 -8.64 -9.28 -21.62
C ALA A 280 -8.88 -10.77 -21.28
N ALA A 281 -8.53 -11.19 -20.07
CA ALA A 281 -8.78 -12.53 -19.54
C ALA A 281 -10.22 -12.73 -19.01
N GLY A 282 -11.06 -11.68 -19.02
CA GLY A 282 -12.45 -11.75 -18.56
C GLY A 282 -12.64 -11.75 -17.04
N HIS A 283 -11.61 -11.38 -16.27
CA HIS A 283 -11.65 -11.42 -14.81
C HIS A 283 -12.43 -10.26 -14.19
N GLN A 284 -12.49 -9.10 -14.83
CA GLN A 284 -13.10 -7.88 -14.27
C GLN A 284 -14.62 -7.99 -14.05
N GLY A 285 -15.34 -8.52 -15.04
CA GLY A 285 -16.81 -8.55 -15.04
C GLY A 285 -17.42 -9.13 -13.76
N PRO A 286 -17.04 -10.36 -13.33
CA PRO A 286 -17.57 -10.98 -12.11
C PRO A 286 -17.32 -10.17 -10.84
N TYR A 287 -16.19 -9.45 -10.73
CA TYR A 287 -15.90 -8.59 -9.58
C TYR A 287 -16.76 -7.32 -9.58
N PHE A 288 -17.01 -6.72 -10.75
CA PHE A 288 -17.97 -5.62 -10.84
C PHE A 288 -19.39 -6.08 -10.51
N GLU A 289 -19.81 -7.25 -10.98
CA GLU A 289 -21.12 -7.82 -10.64
C GLU A 289 -21.26 -8.03 -9.13
N PHE A 290 -20.23 -8.57 -8.47
CA PHE A 290 -20.20 -8.71 -7.02
C PHE A 290 -20.32 -7.34 -6.33
N HIS A 291 -19.51 -6.36 -6.73
CA HIS A 291 -19.50 -5.01 -6.16
C HIS A 291 -20.89 -4.35 -6.25
N GLU A 292 -21.49 -4.34 -7.45
CA GLU A 292 -22.82 -3.75 -7.66
C GLU A 292 -23.92 -4.50 -6.91
N ARG A 293 -23.81 -5.81 -6.76
CA ARG A 293 -24.73 -6.60 -5.95
C ARG A 293 -24.66 -6.21 -4.48
N MET A 294 -23.47 -6.09 -3.90
CA MET A 294 -23.29 -5.65 -2.51
C MET A 294 -23.91 -4.27 -2.28
N LYS A 295 -23.72 -3.35 -3.21
CA LYS A 295 -24.35 -2.02 -3.16
C LYS A 295 -25.88 -2.12 -3.23
N ALA A 296 -26.43 -2.91 -4.15
CA ALA A 296 -27.88 -3.09 -4.31
C ALA A 296 -28.53 -3.71 -3.06
N GLU A 297 -27.81 -4.60 -2.35
CA GLU A 297 -28.24 -5.19 -1.11
C GLU A 297 -28.07 -4.25 0.12
N GLY A 298 -27.51 -3.04 -0.09
CA GLY A 298 -27.24 -2.09 0.98
C GLY A 298 -26.12 -2.52 1.94
N ARG A 299 -25.21 -3.39 1.45
CA ARG A 299 -24.06 -3.89 2.22
C ARG A 299 -22.92 -2.86 2.20
N ASP A 300 -22.24 -2.69 3.32
CA ASP A 300 -21.12 -1.75 3.45
C ASP A 300 -19.80 -2.41 2.99
N PHE A 301 -19.72 -2.67 1.67
CA PHE A 301 -18.58 -3.29 0.99
C PHE A 301 -17.91 -2.28 0.08
N TRP A 302 -16.63 -2.04 0.32
CA TRP A 302 -15.81 -1.08 -0.41
C TRP A 302 -14.71 -1.79 -1.16
N THR A 303 -14.56 -1.47 -2.44
CA THR A 303 -13.44 -1.98 -3.24
C THR A 303 -12.25 -1.02 -3.19
N ALA A 304 -11.07 -1.58 -2.98
CA ALA A 304 -9.81 -0.87 -3.18
C ALA A 304 -9.40 -0.92 -4.65
N PHE A 305 -8.65 0.05 -5.12
CA PHE A 305 -7.97 -0.01 -6.42
C PHE A 305 -6.82 0.97 -6.52
N ALA A 306 -5.80 0.62 -7.30
CA ALA A 306 -4.73 1.52 -7.67
C ALA A 306 -5.16 2.32 -8.91
N HIS A 307 -5.18 3.66 -8.81
CA HIS A 307 -5.50 4.52 -9.95
C HIS A 307 -4.29 4.72 -10.89
N VAL A 308 -3.12 4.27 -10.48
CA VAL A 308 -1.89 4.23 -11.27
C VAL A 308 -1.41 2.79 -11.31
N ALA A 309 -1.11 2.28 -12.50
CA ALA A 309 -0.52 0.96 -12.63
C ALA A 309 0.93 0.99 -12.09
N PRO A 310 1.32 0.05 -11.21
CA PRO A 310 2.67 0.04 -10.68
C PRO A 310 3.68 -0.33 -11.77
N THR A 311 4.80 0.40 -11.79
CA THR A 311 5.98 0.05 -12.60
C THR A 311 7.01 -0.60 -11.68
N VAL A 312 7.26 -1.90 -11.88
CA VAL A 312 8.20 -2.64 -11.05
C VAL A 312 9.62 -2.49 -11.60
N THR A 313 10.54 -2.08 -10.74
CA THR A 313 11.97 -2.00 -11.05
C THR A 313 12.71 -3.11 -10.30
N ALA A 314 13.62 -3.81 -10.95
CA ALA A 314 14.46 -4.81 -10.34
C ALA A 314 15.96 -4.53 -10.58
N SER A 315 16.79 -4.93 -9.62
CA SER A 315 18.25 -4.92 -9.72
C SER A 315 18.81 -6.23 -9.18
N VAL A 316 20.11 -6.44 -9.35
CA VAL A 316 20.81 -7.56 -8.71
C VAL A 316 21.48 -7.18 -7.39
N GLN A 317 21.21 -5.97 -6.88
CA GLN A 317 21.78 -5.49 -5.62
C GLN A 317 20.82 -5.72 -4.44
N HIS A 318 19.56 -5.31 -4.55
CA HIS A 318 18.66 -5.24 -3.40
C HIS A 318 17.23 -5.72 -3.67
N SER A 319 16.92 -6.19 -4.88
CA SER A 319 15.54 -6.47 -5.25
C SER A 319 15.07 -7.85 -4.82
N LEU A 320 13.99 -7.92 -4.05
CA LEU A 320 13.28 -9.16 -3.72
C LEU A 320 12.41 -9.67 -4.89
N THR A 321 12.23 -8.89 -5.95
CA THR A 321 11.43 -9.24 -7.13
C THR A 321 11.79 -10.60 -7.72
N TRP A 322 13.07 -10.96 -7.71
CA TRP A 322 13.53 -12.24 -8.20
C TRP A 322 13.00 -13.42 -7.37
N ALA A 323 13.05 -13.30 -6.04
CA ALA A 323 12.52 -14.30 -5.13
C ALA A 323 11.00 -14.38 -5.21
N GLN A 324 10.32 -13.24 -5.22
CA GLN A 324 8.86 -13.16 -5.34
C GLN A 324 8.36 -13.73 -6.68
N GLY A 325 9.17 -13.63 -7.73
CA GLY A 325 8.91 -14.25 -9.03
C GLY A 325 9.21 -15.76 -9.10
N GLY A 326 9.79 -16.32 -8.05
CA GLY A 326 10.24 -17.72 -8.06
C GLY A 326 11.55 -17.94 -8.85
N TRP A 327 12.25 -16.88 -9.22
CA TRP A 327 13.50 -16.94 -9.98
C TRP A 327 14.70 -17.06 -9.04
N MET A 328 14.74 -18.16 -8.30
CA MET A 328 15.67 -18.36 -7.18
C MET A 328 17.14 -18.33 -7.60
N ALA A 329 17.49 -18.77 -8.81
CA ALA A 329 18.87 -18.63 -9.30
C ALA A 329 19.28 -17.14 -9.41
N TRP A 330 18.37 -16.28 -9.88
CA TRP A 330 18.61 -14.84 -9.90
C TRP A 330 18.65 -14.23 -8.51
N ASN A 331 17.84 -14.74 -7.58
CA ASN A 331 17.89 -14.32 -6.18
C ASN A 331 19.23 -14.66 -5.50
N GLU A 332 19.89 -15.77 -5.89
CA GLU A 332 21.25 -16.12 -5.43
C GLU A 332 22.27 -14.98 -5.68
N ILE A 333 22.07 -14.20 -6.77
CA ILE A 333 22.92 -13.04 -7.06
C ILE A 333 22.68 -11.93 -6.02
N VAL A 334 21.41 -11.66 -5.71
CA VAL A 334 21.03 -10.62 -4.72
C VAL A 334 21.62 -10.99 -3.35
N GLU A 335 21.54 -12.25 -2.96
CA GLU A 335 22.01 -12.74 -1.66
C GLU A 335 23.54 -12.93 -1.57
N ALA A 336 24.24 -12.86 -2.70
CA ALA A 336 25.70 -13.05 -2.71
C ALA A 336 26.38 -11.95 -1.86
N LYS A 337 27.40 -12.35 -1.12
CA LYS A 337 28.04 -11.57 -0.03
C LYS A 337 28.61 -10.22 -0.45
N ASP A 338 29.05 -10.07 -1.70
CA ASP A 338 29.71 -8.89 -2.25
C ASP A 338 29.64 -8.87 -3.79
N ASP A 339 30.02 -7.76 -4.39
CA ASP A 339 30.01 -7.56 -5.85
C ASP A 339 30.91 -8.54 -6.60
N ASP A 340 32.04 -8.97 -6.04
CA ASP A 340 32.92 -9.95 -6.66
C ASP A 340 32.24 -11.32 -6.73
N ALA A 341 31.53 -11.72 -5.67
CA ALA A 341 30.75 -12.95 -5.66
C ALA A 341 29.57 -12.89 -6.64
N LYS A 342 28.88 -11.73 -6.74
CA LYS A 342 27.81 -11.51 -7.73
C LYS A 342 28.34 -11.64 -9.17
N ARG A 343 29.46 -11.01 -9.48
CA ARG A 343 30.10 -11.10 -10.80
C ARG A 343 30.57 -12.53 -11.11
N ALA A 344 31.10 -13.24 -10.11
CA ALA A 344 31.52 -14.63 -10.26
C ALA A 344 30.34 -15.53 -10.63
N LEU A 345 29.19 -15.40 -9.93
CA LEU A 345 27.97 -16.14 -10.23
C LEU A 345 27.43 -15.79 -11.64
N LEU A 346 27.28 -14.51 -11.97
CA LEU A 346 26.84 -14.08 -13.31
C LEU A 346 27.72 -14.63 -14.43
N SER A 347 28.99 -14.93 -14.15
CA SER A 347 29.96 -15.46 -15.10
C SER A 347 30.02 -17.00 -15.09
N ASP A 348 29.44 -17.68 -14.08
CA ASP A 348 29.52 -19.13 -13.93
C ASP A 348 28.60 -19.86 -14.93
N PRO A 349 29.14 -20.72 -15.82
CA PRO A 349 28.33 -21.48 -16.76
C PRO A 349 27.28 -22.41 -16.09
N ALA A 350 27.57 -22.95 -14.91
CA ALA A 350 26.64 -23.82 -14.19
C ALA A 350 25.47 -23.02 -13.60
N TRP A 351 25.73 -21.84 -13.03
CA TRP A 351 24.69 -20.93 -12.60
C TRP A 351 23.83 -20.47 -13.79
N ARG A 352 24.44 -20.06 -14.90
CA ARG A 352 23.72 -19.63 -16.12
C ARG A 352 22.80 -20.72 -16.66
N ALA A 353 23.21 -21.97 -16.62
CA ALA A 353 22.36 -23.09 -17.04
C ALA A 353 21.12 -23.22 -16.17
N ARG A 354 21.25 -23.11 -14.83
CA ARG A 354 20.11 -23.12 -13.90
C ARG A 354 19.19 -21.90 -14.10
N ALA A 355 19.78 -20.70 -14.20
CA ALA A 355 19.03 -19.46 -14.42
C ALA A 355 18.22 -19.50 -15.72
N ARG A 356 18.81 -20.04 -16.79
CA ARG A 356 18.18 -20.23 -18.10
C ARG A 356 16.98 -21.19 -18.00
N GLU A 357 17.18 -22.33 -17.32
CA GLU A 357 16.12 -23.32 -17.11
C GLU A 357 14.96 -22.73 -16.33
N GLN A 358 15.23 -22.00 -15.25
CA GLN A 358 14.19 -21.34 -14.43
C GLN A 358 13.40 -20.29 -15.23
N LEU A 359 14.05 -19.45 -15.99
CA LEU A 359 13.35 -18.43 -16.79
C LEU A 359 12.57 -19.04 -17.98
N THR A 360 12.95 -20.24 -18.45
CA THR A 360 12.28 -20.91 -19.57
C THR A 360 11.14 -21.81 -19.10
N ASN A 361 11.39 -22.62 -18.07
CA ASN A 361 10.52 -23.74 -17.67
C ASN A 361 10.14 -23.67 -16.19
N GLY A 362 10.66 -22.69 -15.43
CA GLY A 362 10.41 -22.55 -14.00
C GLY A 362 8.92 -22.31 -13.74
N GLN A 363 8.43 -22.88 -12.66
CA GLN A 363 7.19 -22.40 -12.06
C GLN A 363 7.46 -20.96 -11.62
N VAL A 364 7.03 -20.02 -12.43
CA VAL A 364 6.82 -18.66 -11.97
C VAL A 364 5.84 -18.78 -10.82
N TYR A 365 6.21 -18.30 -9.64
CA TYR A 365 5.23 -18.24 -8.56
C TYR A 365 3.99 -17.49 -9.07
N PRO A 366 2.80 -17.88 -8.64
CA PRO A 366 1.59 -17.17 -9.05
C PRO A 366 1.67 -15.65 -8.87
N SER A 367 2.57 -15.16 -8.01
CA SER A 367 2.80 -13.72 -7.75
C SER A 367 3.32 -12.92 -8.96
N THR A 368 3.83 -13.55 -10.00
CA THR A 368 4.30 -12.84 -11.20
C THR A 368 3.83 -13.46 -12.52
N PRO A 369 2.58 -13.91 -12.66
CA PRO A 369 2.07 -14.59 -13.87
C PRO A 369 2.08 -13.68 -15.10
N TRP A 370 2.13 -12.38 -14.91
CA TRP A 370 2.15 -11.33 -15.93
C TRP A 370 3.55 -11.02 -16.45
N VAL A 371 4.62 -11.47 -15.78
CA VAL A 371 5.98 -11.21 -16.23
C VAL A 371 6.41 -12.31 -17.17
N GLN A 372 6.58 -11.95 -18.43
CA GLN A 372 7.32 -12.79 -19.36
C GLN A 372 8.79 -12.39 -19.30
N PRO A 373 9.70 -13.28 -18.85
CA PRO A 373 11.10 -12.92 -18.63
C PRO A 373 11.81 -12.32 -19.85
N GLY A 374 11.38 -12.68 -21.05
CA GLY A 374 11.86 -12.10 -22.30
C GLY A 374 11.47 -10.63 -22.52
N GLN A 375 10.44 -10.14 -21.80
CA GLN A 375 9.90 -8.79 -21.92
C GLN A 375 10.44 -7.83 -20.83
N LEU A 376 11.41 -8.26 -20.02
CA LEU A 376 12.08 -7.37 -19.08
C LEU A 376 12.83 -6.26 -19.82
N VAL A 377 12.52 -5.00 -19.55
CA VAL A 377 13.10 -3.85 -20.24
C VAL A 377 14.38 -3.41 -19.53
N LEU A 378 15.49 -3.28 -20.26
CA LEU A 378 16.76 -2.74 -19.78
C LEU A 378 16.58 -1.24 -19.54
N ARG A 379 16.61 -0.76 -18.27
CA ARG A 379 16.14 0.59 -17.93
C ARG A 379 17.26 1.59 -17.70
N ALA A 380 18.15 1.31 -16.78
CA ALA A 380 19.23 2.22 -16.42
C ALA A 380 20.56 1.49 -16.35
N SER A 381 21.57 2.04 -16.96
CA SER A 381 22.94 1.52 -16.98
C SER A 381 23.80 2.35 -16.03
N GLU A 382 24.41 1.71 -15.02
CA GLU A 382 25.30 2.35 -14.05
C GLU A 382 26.47 3.08 -14.73
N ASN A 383 27.07 2.48 -15.76
CA ASN A 383 28.25 3.02 -16.44
C ASN A 383 27.96 3.62 -17.82
N GLY A 384 26.72 3.60 -18.28
CA GLY A 384 26.30 4.17 -19.56
C GLY A 384 26.64 3.35 -20.79
N HIS A 385 27.09 2.10 -20.68
CA HIS A 385 27.43 1.26 -21.82
C HIS A 385 26.21 0.77 -22.62
N GLY A 386 25.00 0.78 -22.00
CA GLY A 386 23.76 0.38 -22.67
C GLY A 386 23.76 -1.05 -23.24
N PRO A 387 22.77 -1.46 -24.03
CA PRO A 387 21.60 -0.68 -24.44
C PRO A 387 20.61 -0.47 -23.29
N ILE A 388 19.73 0.52 -23.44
CA ILE A 388 18.58 0.76 -22.57
C ILE A 388 17.32 0.95 -23.43
N GLY A 389 16.13 0.76 -22.84
CA GLY A 389 14.84 0.91 -23.53
C GLY A 389 14.48 -0.26 -24.45
N VAL A 390 15.26 -1.34 -24.46
CA VAL A 390 15.00 -2.56 -25.22
C VAL A 390 14.67 -3.71 -24.29
N THR A 391 13.92 -4.70 -24.77
CA THR A 391 13.62 -5.90 -23.96
C THR A 391 14.83 -6.83 -23.88
N SER A 392 14.85 -7.68 -22.84
CA SER A 392 15.86 -8.73 -22.71
C SER A 392 15.89 -9.70 -23.90
N GLU A 393 14.72 -9.97 -24.52
CA GLU A 393 14.61 -10.81 -25.72
C GLU A 393 15.20 -10.11 -26.95
N GLN A 394 14.92 -8.82 -27.14
CA GLN A 394 15.52 -8.03 -28.22
C GLN A 394 17.05 -7.99 -28.11
N TYR A 395 17.55 -7.71 -26.91
CA TYR A 395 18.99 -7.71 -26.67
C TYR A 395 19.63 -9.09 -26.85
N ALA A 396 18.93 -10.14 -26.41
CA ALA A 396 19.38 -11.53 -26.61
C ALA A 396 19.48 -11.90 -28.10
N ALA A 397 18.53 -11.46 -28.93
CA ALA A 397 18.55 -11.67 -30.37
C ALA A 397 19.76 -11.01 -31.04
N GLU A 398 20.15 -9.80 -30.61
CA GLU A 398 21.36 -9.11 -31.11
C GLU A 398 22.65 -9.88 -30.76
N LEU A 399 22.70 -10.51 -29.58
CA LEU A 399 23.87 -11.25 -29.13
C LEU A 399 23.88 -12.71 -29.59
N GLY A 400 22.77 -13.25 -30.11
CA GLY A 400 22.60 -14.66 -30.41
C GLY A 400 22.59 -15.55 -29.14
N LEU A 401 22.09 -15.00 -28.03
CA LEU A 401 22.05 -15.66 -26.72
C LEU A 401 20.60 -15.93 -26.27
N HIS A 402 20.45 -16.74 -25.23
CA HIS A 402 19.22 -16.82 -24.47
C HIS A 402 19.03 -15.53 -23.65
N TYR A 403 17.79 -15.05 -23.45
CA TYR A 403 17.54 -13.77 -22.76
C TYR A 403 18.05 -13.75 -21.30
N SER A 404 18.09 -14.88 -20.59
CA SER A 404 18.73 -14.98 -19.28
C SER A 404 20.24 -14.71 -19.34
N ASP A 405 20.94 -15.26 -20.36
CA ASP A 405 22.35 -15.03 -20.55
C ASP A 405 22.62 -13.58 -20.98
N ALA A 406 21.77 -13.04 -21.83
CA ALA A 406 21.86 -11.64 -22.26
C ALA A 406 21.70 -10.67 -21.08
N LEU A 407 20.76 -10.95 -20.15
CA LEU A 407 20.62 -10.19 -18.90
C LEU A 407 21.90 -10.29 -18.04
N ALA A 408 22.48 -11.49 -17.89
CA ALA A 408 23.72 -11.65 -17.14
C ALA A 408 24.88 -10.85 -17.78
N GLU A 409 25.03 -10.93 -19.10
CA GLU A 409 26.01 -10.11 -19.83
C GLU A 409 25.74 -8.62 -19.67
N TRP A 410 24.46 -8.23 -19.68
CA TRP A 410 24.09 -6.83 -19.53
C TRP A 410 24.51 -6.28 -18.16
N PHE A 411 24.20 -6.98 -17.06
CA PHE A 411 24.62 -6.57 -15.72
C PHE A 411 26.16 -6.56 -15.57
N LEU A 412 26.86 -7.55 -16.13
CA LEU A 412 28.32 -7.58 -16.09
C LEU A 412 28.95 -6.39 -16.83
N ASN A 413 28.37 -5.99 -17.97
CA ASN A 413 28.90 -4.92 -18.82
C ASN A 413 28.46 -3.53 -18.35
N ASN A 414 27.26 -3.41 -17.76
CA ASN A 414 26.67 -2.13 -17.39
C ASN A 414 26.82 -1.77 -15.91
N GLY A 415 27.28 -2.71 -15.09
CA GLY A 415 27.40 -2.53 -13.64
C GLY A 415 26.21 -3.10 -12.86
N LEU A 416 26.47 -3.51 -11.63
CA LEU A 416 25.51 -4.25 -10.81
C LEU A 416 24.40 -3.37 -10.20
N GLN A 417 24.60 -2.03 -10.21
CA GLN A 417 23.57 -1.05 -9.83
C GLN A 417 22.59 -0.77 -10.98
N SER A 418 22.83 -1.33 -12.15
CA SER A 418 21.91 -1.19 -13.30
C SER A 418 20.55 -1.79 -12.99
N THR A 419 19.49 -1.23 -13.61
CA THR A 419 18.10 -1.62 -13.32
C THR A 419 17.35 -2.06 -14.56
N ILE A 420 16.42 -2.96 -14.37
CA ILE A 420 15.46 -3.41 -15.37
C ILE A 420 14.04 -3.07 -14.91
N HIS A 421 13.12 -2.94 -15.85
CA HIS A 421 11.70 -2.72 -15.59
C HIS A 421 10.85 -3.91 -16.04
N LEU A 422 9.76 -4.08 -15.34
CA LEU A 422 8.65 -4.93 -15.72
C LEU A 422 7.51 -4.00 -16.17
N ASP A 423 7.49 -3.65 -17.45
CA ASP A 423 6.57 -2.63 -18.01
C ASP A 423 5.20 -3.19 -18.43
N ALA A 424 4.83 -4.36 -17.96
CA ALA A 424 3.67 -5.08 -18.51
C ALA A 424 2.30 -4.58 -18.02
N TRP A 425 2.22 -3.49 -17.24
CA TRP A 425 0.97 -3.12 -16.60
C TRP A 425 0.44 -1.77 -17.06
N HIS A 426 -0.75 -1.84 -17.64
CA HIS A 426 -1.54 -0.65 -17.96
C HIS A 426 -2.92 -0.80 -17.33
N ASN A 427 -3.44 0.29 -16.80
CA ASN A 427 -4.81 0.35 -16.31
C ASN A 427 -5.78 0.61 -17.48
N ASP A 428 -6.95 -0.01 -17.42
CA ASP A 428 -8.10 0.40 -18.22
C ASP A 428 -8.66 1.71 -17.64
N GLU A 429 -8.28 2.83 -18.25
CA GLU A 429 -8.65 4.17 -17.79
C GLU A 429 -10.17 4.36 -17.58
N PRO A 430 -11.07 3.86 -18.48
CA PRO A 430 -12.50 3.96 -18.24
C PRO A 430 -12.96 3.29 -16.95
N SER A 431 -12.41 2.12 -16.62
CA SER A 431 -12.72 1.41 -15.37
C SER A 431 -12.21 2.15 -14.15
N VAL A 432 -11.01 2.70 -14.21
CA VAL A 432 -10.44 3.52 -13.13
C VAL A 432 -11.30 4.77 -12.89
N VAL A 433 -11.69 5.50 -13.95
CA VAL A 433 -12.55 6.68 -13.83
C VAL A 433 -13.92 6.31 -13.24
N ARG A 434 -14.49 5.16 -13.66
CA ARG A 434 -15.73 4.65 -13.08
C ARG A 434 -15.60 4.44 -11.57
N LEU A 435 -14.52 3.82 -11.11
CA LEU A 435 -14.27 3.55 -9.69
C LEU A 435 -13.96 4.83 -8.91
N LEU A 436 -13.21 5.79 -9.49
CA LEU A 436 -12.98 7.10 -8.86
C LEU A 436 -14.29 7.85 -8.57
N LYS A 437 -15.32 7.67 -9.42
CA LYS A 437 -16.66 8.26 -9.27
C LYS A 437 -17.63 7.41 -8.44
N ASP A 438 -17.23 6.23 -8.01
CA ASP A 438 -18.06 5.35 -7.17
C ASP A 438 -17.86 5.68 -5.68
N ASP A 439 -18.97 5.85 -4.94
CA ASP A 439 -18.95 6.17 -3.51
C ASP A 439 -18.53 5.01 -2.60
N TYR A 440 -18.45 3.80 -3.14
CA TYR A 440 -18.02 2.57 -2.46
C TYR A 440 -16.70 2.02 -3.02
N ALA A 441 -15.94 2.86 -3.69
CA ALA A 441 -14.62 2.51 -4.17
C ALA A 441 -13.57 3.51 -3.65
N LEU A 442 -12.47 2.99 -3.12
CA LEU A 442 -11.40 3.78 -2.55
C LEU A 442 -10.15 3.64 -3.45
N GLY A 443 -9.83 4.73 -4.14
CA GLY A 443 -8.60 4.87 -4.91
C GLY A 443 -7.43 5.31 -4.04
N ASN A 444 -6.30 5.62 -4.67
CA ASN A 444 -5.07 6.02 -3.99
C ASN A 444 -4.50 4.93 -3.08
N VAL A 445 -4.68 3.67 -3.48
CA VAL A 445 -4.06 2.51 -2.82
C VAL A 445 -2.69 2.34 -3.44
N ASN A 446 -1.67 2.86 -2.77
CA ASN A 446 -0.34 3.05 -3.33
C ASN A 446 0.72 2.24 -2.60
N ASP A 447 0.37 1.46 -1.59
CA ASP A 447 1.27 0.67 -0.74
C ASP A 447 2.48 1.46 -0.22
N THR A 448 2.26 2.74 0.15
CA THR A 448 3.36 3.59 0.61
C THR A 448 3.97 3.04 1.90
N GLY A 449 5.30 3.07 1.99
CA GLY A 449 6.03 2.40 3.08
C GLY A 449 6.35 0.94 2.81
N ALA A 450 5.82 0.36 1.73
CA ALA A 450 6.18 -0.97 1.23
C ALA A 450 6.89 -0.87 -0.12
N HIS A 451 7.40 -2.01 -0.58
CA HIS A 451 7.93 -2.23 -1.93
C HIS A 451 9.00 -1.21 -2.37
N GLY A 452 9.71 -0.63 -1.41
CA GLY A 452 10.70 0.43 -1.67
C GLY A 452 11.83 0.01 -2.61
N GLN A 453 12.08 -1.29 -2.76
CA GLN A 453 13.06 -1.84 -3.69
C GLN A 453 12.46 -2.24 -5.04
N MET A 454 11.14 -2.32 -5.14
CA MET A 454 10.42 -2.74 -6.36
C MET A 454 9.74 -1.57 -7.05
N PHE A 455 8.79 -0.97 -6.38
CA PHE A 455 8.08 0.22 -6.84
C PHE A 455 7.79 1.14 -5.66
N CYS A 456 7.55 2.41 -5.95
CA CYS A 456 7.20 3.38 -4.92
C CYS A 456 5.90 4.07 -5.33
N GLY A 457 4.87 3.94 -4.49
CA GLY A 457 3.58 4.59 -4.68
C GLY A 457 3.51 6.04 -4.19
N VAL A 458 4.57 6.52 -3.54
CA VAL A 458 4.60 7.88 -2.98
C VAL A 458 4.44 8.93 -4.08
N GLY A 459 3.49 9.84 -3.89
CA GLY A 459 3.22 10.92 -4.85
C GLY A 459 2.19 10.58 -5.92
N GLN A 460 1.73 9.34 -6.03
CA GLN A 460 0.69 8.96 -6.98
C GLN A 460 -0.64 9.69 -6.74
N ASN A 461 -0.89 10.14 -5.51
CA ASN A 461 -2.03 11.01 -5.18
C ASN A 461 -2.05 12.29 -6.03
N MET A 462 -0.89 12.85 -6.37
CA MET A 462 -0.79 14.06 -7.20
C MET A 462 -1.22 13.81 -8.65
N LEU A 463 -1.14 12.56 -9.14
CA LEU A 463 -1.55 12.21 -10.50
C LEU A 463 -3.07 12.36 -10.71
N LEU A 464 -3.87 12.36 -9.65
CA LEU A 464 -5.29 12.73 -9.78
C LEU A 464 -5.45 14.15 -10.33
N PHE A 465 -4.56 15.07 -9.98
CA PHE A 465 -4.58 16.44 -10.47
C PHE A 465 -3.91 16.60 -11.84
N THR A 466 -2.70 16.03 -12.00
CA THR A 466 -1.91 16.23 -13.22
C THR A 466 -2.43 15.44 -14.42
N ASP A 467 -3.08 14.32 -14.18
CA ASP A 467 -3.60 13.46 -15.24
C ASP A 467 -5.13 13.57 -15.34
N TYR A 468 -5.85 13.10 -14.34
CA TYR A 468 -7.32 12.98 -14.41
C TYR A 468 -8.04 14.33 -14.44
N VAL A 469 -7.62 15.33 -13.63
CA VAL A 469 -8.21 16.66 -13.67
C VAL A 469 -7.83 17.39 -14.95
N LYS A 470 -6.56 17.36 -15.36
CA LYS A 470 -6.12 18.04 -16.60
C LYS A 470 -6.74 17.46 -17.87
N ARG A 471 -7.03 16.15 -17.89
CA ARG A 471 -7.76 15.49 -18.99
C ARG A 471 -9.26 15.80 -18.98
N GLY A 472 -9.80 16.26 -17.84
CA GLY A 472 -11.22 16.51 -17.65
C GLY A 472 -12.03 15.27 -17.23
N ASP A 473 -11.39 14.19 -16.82
CA ASP A 473 -12.03 12.98 -16.30
C ASP A 473 -12.65 13.22 -14.93
N LEU A 474 -11.98 14.05 -14.11
CA LEU A 474 -12.42 14.50 -12.79
C LEU A 474 -12.45 16.04 -12.73
N THR A 475 -13.31 16.58 -11.89
CA THR A 475 -13.18 17.94 -11.40
C THR A 475 -12.16 18.02 -10.26
N VAL A 476 -11.70 19.22 -9.91
CA VAL A 476 -10.80 19.43 -8.76
C VAL A 476 -11.48 18.97 -7.46
N GLU A 477 -12.78 19.22 -7.33
CA GLU A 477 -13.57 18.81 -6.17
C GLU A 477 -13.65 17.29 -6.04
N GLU A 478 -13.84 16.57 -7.15
CA GLU A 478 -13.85 15.11 -7.17
C GLU A 478 -12.46 14.53 -6.81
N ALA A 479 -11.38 15.15 -7.29
CA ALA A 479 -10.02 14.73 -6.93
C ALA A 479 -9.76 14.92 -5.42
N VAL A 480 -10.08 16.08 -4.87
CA VAL A 480 -9.93 16.37 -3.42
C VAL A 480 -10.84 15.46 -2.58
N TYR A 481 -12.08 15.20 -3.03
CA TYR A 481 -12.98 14.27 -2.36
C TYR A 481 -12.37 12.86 -2.30
N ASN A 482 -11.80 12.35 -3.40
CA ASN A 482 -11.14 11.05 -3.44
C ASN A 482 -9.93 10.96 -2.49
N LEU A 483 -9.20 12.07 -2.28
CA LEU A 483 -8.01 12.09 -1.43
C LEU A 483 -8.29 12.41 0.03
N ALA A 484 -9.45 12.99 0.37
CA ALA A 484 -9.72 13.45 1.72
C ALA A 484 -11.11 13.05 2.25
N GLY A 485 -12.19 13.54 1.64
CA GLY A 485 -13.55 13.35 2.15
C GLY A 485 -14.02 11.90 2.09
N LYS A 486 -13.77 11.22 0.96
CA LYS A 486 -14.15 9.82 0.76
C LYS A 486 -13.39 8.88 1.70
N PRO A 487 -12.04 8.96 1.85
CA PRO A 487 -11.32 8.19 2.85
C PRO A 487 -11.77 8.49 4.29
N ALA A 488 -11.98 9.77 4.64
CA ALA A 488 -12.48 10.13 5.97
C ALA A 488 -13.85 9.49 6.27
N LYS A 489 -14.77 9.50 5.29
CA LYS A 489 -16.06 8.80 5.39
C LYS A 489 -15.88 7.30 5.55
N HIS A 490 -14.99 6.70 4.75
CA HIS A 490 -14.68 5.28 4.80
C HIS A 490 -14.15 4.88 6.19
N PHE A 491 -13.14 5.55 6.71
CA PHE A 491 -12.53 5.24 8.00
C PHE A 491 -13.31 5.76 9.22
N GLY A 492 -14.46 6.41 9.02
CA GLY A 492 -15.25 6.97 10.11
C GLY A 492 -14.58 8.15 10.83
N LEU A 493 -13.65 8.84 10.17
CA LEU A 493 -12.91 9.98 10.71
C LEU A 493 -13.77 11.25 10.66
N SER A 494 -14.70 11.41 11.58
CA SER A 494 -15.71 12.48 11.56
C SER A 494 -15.16 13.88 11.77
N ASP A 495 -13.95 14.01 12.34
CA ASP A 495 -13.31 15.28 12.72
C ASP A 495 -12.38 15.87 11.64
N ARG A 496 -12.22 15.22 10.48
CA ARG A 496 -11.30 15.62 9.39
C ARG A 496 -11.85 15.29 8.00
N GLY A 497 -11.02 15.42 6.94
CA GLY A 497 -11.39 15.12 5.55
C GLY A 497 -12.24 16.18 4.88
N GLU A 498 -12.70 17.19 5.64
CA GLU A 498 -13.44 18.34 5.11
C GLU A 498 -12.99 19.64 5.80
N LEU A 499 -12.93 20.73 5.04
CA LEU A 499 -12.75 22.07 5.60
C LEU A 499 -14.10 22.59 6.11
N LYS A 500 -14.35 22.42 7.41
CA LYS A 500 -15.57 22.84 8.07
C LYS A 500 -15.26 23.37 9.46
N VAL A 501 -15.95 24.44 9.86
CA VAL A 501 -15.80 25.01 11.20
C VAL A 501 -16.03 23.95 12.28
N GLY A 502 -15.10 23.86 13.22
CA GLY A 502 -15.07 22.87 14.30
C GLY A 502 -14.26 21.61 14.02
N LYS A 503 -13.97 21.28 12.75
CA LYS A 503 -13.09 20.17 12.37
C LYS A 503 -11.62 20.51 12.60
N ARG A 504 -10.76 19.50 12.60
CA ARG A 504 -9.32 19.63 12.67
C ARG A 504 -8.78 20.41 11.47
N ALA A 505 -7.75 21.18 11.72
CA ALA A 505 -7.09 21.96 10.69
C ALA A 505 -5.95 21.17 10.02
N ASP A 506 -6.27 19.99 9.54
CA ASP A 506 -5.41 19.23 8.63
C ASP A 506 -5.65 19.83 7.23
N ILE A 507 -4.73 20.68 6.75
CA ILE A 507 -4.91 21.51 5.56
C ILE A 507 -3.70 21.39 4.65
N ALA A 508 -3.96 21.14 3.36
CA ALA A 508 -2.96 21.25 2.30
C ALA A 508 -3.20 22.51 1.49
N VAL A 509 -2.13 23.23 1.17
CA VAL A 509 -2.15 24.44 0.35
C VAL A 509 -1.14 24.30 -0.77
N PHE A 510 -1.57 24.30 -2.00
CA PHE A 510 -0.71 24.10 -3.17
C PHE A 510 -1.22 24.82 -4.41
N ASN A 511 -0.31 25.15 -5.31
CA ASN A 511 -0.64 25.69 -6.62
C ASN A 511 -0.77 24.56 -7.63
N LEU A 512 -1.97 24.39 -8.21
CA LEU A 512 -2.26 23.32 -9.17
C LEU A 512 -1.37 23.39 -10.43
N ASP A 513 -1.03 24.60 -10.88
CA ASP A 513 -0.23 24.81 -12.08
C ASP A 513 1.26 24.55 -11.84
N GLU A 514 1.70 24.49 -10.58
CA GLU A 514 3.09 24.23 -10.19
C GLU A 514 3.34 22.77 -9.88
N ILE A 515 2.32 21.90 -9.85
CA ILE A 515 2.52 20.48 -9.66
C ILE A 515 3.27 19.92 -10.87
N GLN A 516 4.46 19.39 -10.62
CA GLN A 516 5.30 18.72 -11.61
C GLN A 516 5.47 17.26 -11.19
N VAL A 517 5.22 16.35 -12.13
CA VAL A 517 5.54 14.94 -11.98
C VAL A 517 6.75 14.69 -12.87
N GLY A 518 7.89 14.44 -12.22
CA GLY A 518 9.13 14.09 -12.89
C GLY A 518 9.21 12.59 -13.19
N GLU A 519 10.36 12.13 -13.67
CA GLU A 519 10.66 10.70 -13.68
C GLU A 519 10.69 10.19 -12.23
N TRP A 520 10.16 8.98 -12.00
CA TRP A 520 10.21 8.33 -10.70
C TRP A 520 11.66 8.10 -10.30
N GLU A 521 12.07 8.73 -9.23
CA GLU A 521 13.38 8.54 -8.63
C GLU A 521 13.24 7.67 -7.40
N ARG A 522 14.08 6.65 -7.33
CA ARG A 522 14.15 5.76 -6.20
C ARG A 522 15.24 6.28 -5.26
N ILE A 523 14.84 6.68 -4.06
CA ILE A 523 15.79 7.12 -3.03
C ILE A 523 15.93 5.96 -2.04
N TYR A 524 17.12 5.36 -1.98
CA TYR A 524 17.49 4.41 -0.95
C TYR A 524 18.26 5.15 0.14
N ASP A 525 17.70 5.13 1.33
CA ASP A 525 18.29 5.81 2.48
C ASP A 525 18.48 4.85 3.68
N VAL A 526 18.62 3.57 3.40
CA VAL A 526 18.77 2.55 4.45
C VAL A 526 20.00 1.70 4.19
#